data_b78b37043a678d6c8b69297968f6e0dd
#
_entry.id   b78b37043a678d6c8b69297968f6e0dd
#
_cell.length_a   1.000
_cell.length_b   1.000
_cell.length_c   1.000
_cell.angle_alpha   90.00
_cell.angle_beta   90.00
_cell.angle_gamma   90.00
#
_symmetry.space_group_name_H-M   'P 1'
#
loop_
_entity.id
_entity.type
_entity.pdbx_description
1 polymer ?
#
loop_
_entity_poly.entity_id
_entity_poly.type
_entity_poly.pdbx_seq_one_letter_code
_entity_poly.pdbx_strand_id
1 'polypeptide(L)'
;MGYGFNLLTIIKGVNMYRRGRQRDFVNDFLSPTLSEFKKTFGEDFKLFNQLLSPVMLSTLKNGNIVRGLAGVPDKGPVLFVGYHQLLAMEVPALVEGFLREKKTILRAAAHQVFFVGNYEILRQELSLFDWFSAFGAVPVSPINTYKMFERNEFVLLYPGGVREALHRKGEAYKLFWPDQPEFVRMAARFGVTVVPFGCVGEDDFVEIVLDYNDQKNIPYLKDAIKSFNADFKGLIRDTVKGDDGNQVLHLPAVLPKVPGRLYFLFGKPIEMKGMDNVLTDRNKANEVYLQIESEVENVVSYLKRKRNEDPYRSITRRTLYHATQGPSTQVPTFEA
;
A
#
# COMPACT_ATOMS: atom_id res chain seq x y z
N MET A 1 36.09 -45.33 -13.10
CA MET A 1 36.10 -43.86 -12.99
C MET A 1 34.67 -43.38 -13.09
N GLY A 2 34.04 -43.19 -11.95
CA GLY A 2 32.64 -42.74 -11.87
C GLY A 2 32.60 -41.23 -11.76
N TYR A 3 32.02 -40.54 -12.73
CA TYR A 3 31.72 -39.12 -12.67
C TYR A 3 30.43 -38.98 -11.86
N GLY A 4 30.54 -38.74 -10.56
CA GLY A 4 29.42 -38.28 -9.74
C GLY A 4 29.05 -36.87 -10.12
N PHE A 5 28.03 -36.73 -10.93
CA PHE A 5 27.38 -35.42 -11.18
C PHE A 5 26.76 -34.96 -9.85
N ASN A 6 27.34 -33.91 -9.27
CA ASN A 6 26.93 -33.40 -7.97
C ASN A 6 25.68 -32.51 -8.16
N LEU A 7 24.53 -32.99 -7.69
CA LEU A 7 23.23 -32.29 -7.75
C LEU A 7 23.33 -30.84 -7.25
N LEU A 8 24.23 -30.57 -6.29
CA LEU A 8 24.52 -29.22 -5.79
C LEU A 8 25.13 -28.30 -6.86
N THR A 9 25.86 -28.84 -7.85
CA THR A 9 26.44 -28.06 -8.95
C THR A 9 25.37 -27.65 -9.96
N ILE A 10 24.37 -28.51 -10.18
CA ILE A 10 23.22 -28.21 -11.04
C ILE A 10 22.36 -27.14 -10.38
N ILE A 11 22.07 -27.25 -9.08
CA ILE A 11 21.28 -26.25 -8.32
C ILE A 11 21.99 -24.89 -8.30
N LYS A 12 23.32 -24.85 -8.11
CA LYS A 12 24.11 -23.62 -8.20
C LYS A 12 24.11 -23.04 -9.63
N GLY A 13 24.19 -23.87 -10.66
CA GLY A 13 24.14 -23.45 -12.07
C GLY A 13 22.77 -22.84 -12.43
N VAL A 14 21.67 -23.46 -11.98
CA VAL A 14 20.30 -22.94 -12.21
C VAL A 14 20.08 -21.62 -11.46
N ASN A 15 20.60 -21.48 -10.23
CA ASN A 15 20.53 -20.22 -9.49
C ASN A 15 21.41 -19.11 -10.10
N MET A 16 22.58 -19.44 -10.67
CA MET A 16 23.39 -18.47 -11.39
C MET A 16 22.72 -18.02 -12.70
N TYR A 17 22.04 -18.92 -13.43
CA TYR A 17 21.29 -18.56 -14.64
C TYR A 17 20.08 -17.68 -14.37
N ARG A 18 19.41 -17.86 -13.20
CA ARG A 18 18.34 -16.97 -12.71
C ARG A 18 18.84 -15.59 -12.27
N ARG A 19 20.09 -15.46 -11.80
CA ARG A 19 20.71 -14.18 -11.44
C ARG A 19 21.06 -13.29 -12.63
N GLY A 20 21.17 -13.85 -13.84
CA GLY A 20 21.54 -13.09 -15.04
C GLY A 20 20.39 -12.36 -15.74
N ARG A 21 19.12 -12.69 -15.45
CA ARG A 21 17.96 -12.04 -16.04
C ARG A 21 17.33 -11.12 -15.02
N GLN A 22 17.55 -9.83 -15.18
CA GLN A 22 16.86 -8.81 -14.39
C GLN A 22 15.35 -8.96 -14.67
N ARG A 23 14.58 -9.39 -13.68
CA ARG A 23 13.13 -9.59 -13.79
C ARG A 23 12.46 -8.26 -14.10
N ASP A 24 11.70 -8.18 -15.17
CA ASP A 24 10.84 -7.03 -15.47
C ASP A 24 9.51 -7.20 -14.75
N PHE A 25 9.41 -6.66 -13.54
CA PHE A 25 8.23 -6.78 -12.68
C PHE A 25 6.93 -6.26 -13.30
N VAL A 26 7.04 -5.40 -14.32
CA VAL A 26 5.86 -4.88 -15.02
C VAL A 26 5.49 -5.77 -16.20
N ASN A 27 6.44 -6.06 -17.08
CA ASN A 27 6.16 -6.80 -18.32
C ASN A 27 6.05 -8.32 -18.11
N ASP A 28 6.77 -8.88 -17.13
CA ASP A 28 6.72 -10.31 -16.81
C ASP A 28 5.55 -10.66 -15.84
N PHE A 29 4.72 -9.69 -15.46
CA PHE A 29 3.60 -9.92 -14.56
C PHE A 29 2.48 -10.69 -15.27
N LEU A 30 2.06 -11.77 -14.64
CA LEU A 30 0.88 -12.54 -15.00
C LEU A 30 -0.19 -12.36 -13.94
N SER A 31 -1.38 -11.97 -14.36
CA SER A 31 -2.52 -11.82 -13.44
C SER A 31 -2.84 -13.15 -12.76
N PRO A 32 -3.16 -13.12 -11.45
CA PRO A 32 -3.53 -14.32 -10.73
C PRO A 32 -4.76 -14.97 -11.35
N THR A 33 -4.77 -16.28 -11.33
CA THR A 33 -5.91 -17.09 -11.77
C THR A 33 -7.08 -16.96 -10.79
N LEU A 34 -8.28 -17.30 -11.21
CA LEU A 34 -9.44 -17.34 -10.33
C LEU A 34 -9.24 -18.30 -9.14
N SER A 35 -8.48 -19.37 -9.33
CA SER A 35 -8.13 -20.34 -8.28
C SER A 35 -7.24 -19.70 -7.21
N GLU A 36 -6.17 -19.01 -7.63
CA GLU A 36 -5.27 -18.28 -6.73
C GLU A 36 -6.00 -17.17 -5.97
N PHE A 37 -6.87 -16.43 -6.66
CA PHE A 37 -7.71 -15.41 -6.02
C PHE A 37 -8.61 -16.01 -4.94
N LYS A 38 -9.31 -17.11 -5.25
CA LYS A 38 -10.19 -17.79 -4.28
C LYS A 38 -9.42 -18.33 -3.08
N LYS A 39 -8.26 -18.92 -3.30
CA LYS A 39 -7.40 -19.40 -2.22
C LYS A 39 -6.99 -18.23 -1.33
N THR A 40 -6.39 -17.19 -1.90
CA THR A 40 -5.85 -16.06 -1.14
C THR A 40 -6.96 -15.34 -0.36
N PHE A 41 -8.00 -14.87 -1.00
CA PHE A 41 -9.03 -14.05 -0.34
C PHE A 41 -10.20 -14.86 0.24
N GLY A 42 -10.46 -16.05 -0.27
CA GLY A 42 -11.49 -16.93 0.24
C GLY A 42 -11.07 -17.83 1.39
N GLU A 43 -9.76 -18.09 1.54
CA GLU A 43 -9.20 -18.97 2.57
C GLU A 43 -8.20 -18.21 3.45
N ASP A 44 -7.04 -17.80 2.89
CA ASP A 44 -5.93 -17.24 3.65
C ASP A 44 -6.27 -15.92 4.35
N PHE A 45 -6.92 -14.99 3.65
CA PHE A 45 -7.34 -13.68 4.18
C PHE A 45 -8.79 -13.63 4.67
N LYS A 46 -9.53 -14.74 4.63
CA LYS A 46 -10.95 -14.75 5.00
C LYS A 46 -11.20 -14.25 6.41
N LEU A 47 -10.47 -14.81 7.39
CA LEU A 47 -10.61 -14.42 8.79
C LEU A 47 -10.24 -12.94 8.99
N PHE A 48 -9.15 -12.51 8.38
CA PHE A 48 -8.68 -11.13 8.42
C PHE A 48 -9.75 -10.16 7.89
N ASN A 49 -10.31 -10.44 6.72
CA ASN A 49 -11.38 -9.61 6.14
C ASN A 49 -12.68 -9.64 6.95
N GLN A 50 -13.02 -10.75 7.58
CA GLN A 50 -14.17 -10.83 8.49
C GLN A 50 -13.95 -9.98 9.75
N LEU A 51 -12.75 -10.04 10.34
CA LEU A 51 -12.39 -9.27 11.52
C LEU A 51 -12.39 -7.77 11.23
N LEU A 52 -11.80 -7.35 10.10
CA LEU A 52 -11.67 -5.94 9.73
C LEU A 52 -12.90 -5.39 9.03
N SER A 53 -13.70 -6.24 8.40
CA SER A 53 -14.97 -5.88 7.72
C SER A 53 -14.84 -4.56 6.92
N PRO A 54 -13.98 -4.50 5.89
CA PRO A 54 -13.64 -3.26 5.21
C PRO A 54 -14.85 -2.59 4.58
N VAL A 55 -14.90 -1.27 4.66
CA VAL A 55 -15.93 -0.42 4.06
C VAL A 55 -15.25 0.42 2.98
N MET A 56 -15.62 0.22 1.73
CA MET A 56 -15.18 1.04 0.60
C MET A 56 -16.20 2.13 0.34
N LEU A 57 -15.74 3.36 0.20
CA LEU A 57 -16.52 4.54 -0.17
C LEU A 57 -15.82 5.26 -1.31
N SER A 58 -16.58 5.92 -2.18
CA SER A 58 -16.00 6.73 -3.26
C SER A 58 -16.83 7.97 -3.54
N THR A 59 -16.18 9.02 -4.02
CA THR A 59 -16.79 10.31 -4.35
C THR A 59 -17.19 10.34 -5.81
N LEU A 60 -18.47 10.51 -6.07
CA LEU A 60 -19.01 10.68 -7.42
C LEU A 60 -18.64 12.05 -8.02
N LYS A 61 -18.80 12.21 -9.33
CA LYS A 61 -18.52 13.48 -10.05
C LYS A 61 -19.27 14.69 -9.48
N ASN A 62 -20.47 14.47 -8.97
CA ASN A 62 -21.29 15.52 -8.34
C ASN A 62 -20.87 15.84 -6.88
N GLY A 63 -19.86 15.15 -6.35
CA GLY A 63 -19.36 15.33 -4.99
C GLY A 63 -20.03 14.44 -3.93
N ASN A 64 -21.06 13.70 -4.28
CA ASN A 64 -21.70 12.77 -3.33
C ASN A 64 -20.78 11.58 -3.03
N ILE A 65 -20.69 11.23 -1.77
CA ILE A 65 -19.99 10.02 -1.31
C ILE A 65 -20.99 8.87 -1.32
N VAL A 66 -20.56 7.74 -1.90
CA VAL A 66 -21.38 6.53 -2.00
C VAL A 66 -20.57 5.31 -1.54
N ARG A 67 -21.28 4.26 -1.13
CA ARG A 67 -20.66 2.97 -0.81
C ARG A 67 -20.19 2.27 -2.09
N GLY A 68 -19.01 1.65 -2.03
CA GLY A 68 -18.37 0.97 -3.16
C GLY A 68 -17.49 1.91 -3.99
N LEU A 69 -17.05 1.42 -5.14
CA LEU A 69 -16.06 2.06 -6.01
C LEU A 69 -16.68 2.77 -7.22
N ALA A 70 -17.97 3.14 -7.18
CA ALA A 70 -18.65 3.78 -8.33
C ALA A 70 -18.04 5.12 -8.74
N GLY A 71 -17.43 5.87 -7.80
CA GLY A 71 -16.72 7.12 -8.07
C GLY A 71 -15.30 6.94 -8.61
N VAL A 72 -14.76 5.73 -8.59
CA VAL A 72 -13.42 5.41 -9.09
C VAL A 72 -13.50 5.18 -10.61
N PRO A 73 -12.54 5.70 -11.41
CA PRO A 73 -12.50 5.44 -12.85
C PRO A 73 -12.53 3.96 -13.20
N ASP A 74 -13.14 3.61 -14.35
CA ASP A 74 -13.20 2.22 -14.83
C ASP A 74 -12.01 1.85 -15.73
N LYS A 75 -11.27 2.83 -16.21
CA LYS A 75 -10.14 2.66 -17.14
C LYS A 75 -8.95 3.49 -16.70
N GLY A 76 -7.77 2.88 -16.82
CA GLY A 76 -6.50 3.55 -16.58
C GLY A 76 -6.00 4.40 -17.75
N PRO A 77 -4.83 5.03 -17.56
CA PRO A 77 -4.01 4.92 -16.37
C PRO A 77 -4.58 5.71 -15.18
N VAL A 78 -4.60 5.10 -14.00
CA VAL A 78 -5.04 5.74 -12.75
C VAL A 78 -3.96 5.60 -11.68
N LEU A 79 -3.67 6.70 -10.99
CA LEU A 79 -2.76 6.72 -9.85
C LEU A 79 -3.55 7.01 -8.57
N PHE A 80 -3.63 6.02 -7.70
CA PHE A 80 -4.19 6.16 -6.36
C PHE A 80 -3.09 6.62 -5.42
N VAL A 81 -3.30 7.77 -4.78
CA VAL A 81 -2.31 8.40 -3.89
C VAL A 81 -2.94 8.55 -2.52
N GLY A 82 -2.30 8.02 -1.49
CA GLY A 82 -2.92 8.00 -0.17
C GLY A 82 -1.96 8.00 1.01
N TYR A 83 -2.56 8.02 2.21
CA TYR A 83 -1.89 7.84 3.49
C TYR A 83 -1.54 6.38 3.73
N HIS A 84 -0.28 6.13 4.07
CA HIS A 84 0.20 4.80 4.40
C HIS A 84 0.00 4.50 5.89
N GLN A 85 -0.91 3.60 6.21
CA GLN A 85 -1.10 3.18 7.59
C GLN A 85 0.07 2.32 8.10
N LEU A 86 0.10 2.07 9.40
CA LEU A 86 1.15 1.31 10.05
C LEU A 86 1.25 -0.11 9.47
N LEU A 87 2.42 -0.48 8.94
CA LEU A 87 2.74 -1.81 8.39
C LEU A 87 1.96 -2.22 7.12
N ALA A 88 1.08 -1.38 6.57
CA ALA A 88 0.34 -1.63 5.31
C ALA A 88 -0.62 -2.84 5.35
N MET A 89 -1.19 -3.16 6.48
CA MET A 89 -2.12 -4.29 6.61
C MET A 89 -3.47 -4.02 5.92
N GLU A 90 -3.76 -2.78 5.53
CA GLU A 90 -4.95 -2.41 4.74
C GLU A 90 -4.87 -2.86 3.28
N VAL A 91 -3.67 -3.05 2.73
CA VAL A 91 -3.44 -3.32 1.29
C VAL A 91 -4.14 -4.59 0.79
N PRO A 92 -4.15 -5.73 1.49
CA PRO A 92 -4.91 -6.91 1.06
C PRO A 92 -6.40 -6.62 0.84
N ALA A 93 -7.04 -5.92 1.78
CA ALA A 93 -8.45 -5.56 1.67
C ALA A 93 -8.71 -4.60 0.50
N LEU A 94 -7.78 -3.68 0.25
CA LEU A 94 -7.83 -2.74 -0.86
C LEU A 94 -7.75 -3.46 -2.21
N VAL A 95 -6.77 -4.35 -2.38
CA VAL A 95 -6.59 -5.13 -3.61
C VAL A 95 -7.79 -6.04 -3.86
N GLU A 96 -8.31 -6.70 -2.82
CA GLU A 96 -9.52 -7.53 -2.93
C GLU A 96 -10.73 -6.70 -3.40
N GLY A 97 -10.94 -5.51 -2.81
CA GLY A 97 -12.03 -4.60 -3.17
C GLY A 97 -12.02 -4.25 -4.66
N PHE A 98 -10.83 -3.89 -5.20
CA PHE A 98 -10.68 -3.59 -6.63
C PHE A 98 -10.93 -4.81 -7.52
N LEU A 99 -10.40 -5.97 -7.15
CA LEU A 99 -10.65 -7.20 -7.90
C LEU A 99 -12.13 -7.60 -7.91
N ARG A 100 -12.84 -7.42 -6.79
CA ARG A 100 -14.26 -7.75 -6.68
C ARG A 100 -15.15 -6.78 -7.45
N GLU A 101 -14.96 -5.47 -7.27
CA GLU A 101 -15.87 -4.46 -7.81
C GLU A 101 -15.46 -3.97 -9.21
N LYS A 102 -14.17 -3.72 -9.44
CA LYS A 102 -13.64 -3.17 -10.71
C LYS A 102 -13.12 -4.23 -11.67
N LYS A 103 -12.94 -5.48 -11.22
CA LYS A 103 -12.30 -6.56 -12.01
C LYS A 103 -10.90 -6.17 -12.51
N THR A 104 -10.23 -5.34 -11.76
CA THR A 104 -8.92 -4.77 -12.09
C THR A 104 -7.96 -4.99 -10.93
N ILE A 105 -6.70 -5.26 -11.25
CA ILE A 105 -5.65 -5.37 -10.24
C ILE A 105 -5.13 -3.98 -9.90
N LEU A 106 -5.12 -3.65 -8.62
CA LEU A 106 -4.46 -2.47 -8.10
C LEU A 106 -3.00 -2.81 -7.78
N ARG A 107 -2.07 -2.32 -8.61
CA ARG A 107 -0.65 -2.65 -8.51
C ARG A 107 0.07 -1.68 -7.58
N ALA A 108 0.55 -2.17 -6.46
CA ALA A 108 1.26 -1.35 -5.48
C ALA A 108 2.71 -1.08 -5.90
N ALA A 109 3.12 0.19 -5.91
CA ALA A 109 4.52 0.58 -5.94
C ALA A 109 5.09 0.41 -4.53
N ALA A 110 5.74 -0.73 -4.27
CA ALA A 110 6.18 -1.14 -2.94
C ALA A 110 7.69 -0.92 -2.74
N HIS A 111 8.11 -0.82 -1.48
CA HIS A 111 9.51 -0.61 -1.15
C HIS A 111 10.39 -1.77 -1.68
N GLN A 112 11.58 -1.44 -2.16
CA GLN A 112 12.48 -2.40 -2.82
C GLN A 112 12.89 -3.56 -1.92
N VAL A 113 12.85 -3.41 -0.59
CA VAL A 113 13.14 -4.46 0.40
C VAL A 113 12.35 -5.74 0.15
N PHE A 114 11.12 -5.64 -0.35
CA PHE A 114 10.27 -6.80 -0.63
C PHE A 114 10.68 -7.62 -1.87
N PHE A 115 11.62 -7.12 -2.66
CA PHE A 115 12.03 -7.74 -3.93
C PHE A 115 13.51 -8.16 -3.97
N VAL A 116 14.30 -7.85 -2.95
CA VAL A 116 15.72 -8.17 -2.90
C VAL A 116 15.92 -9.57 -2.31
N GLY A 117 16.51 -10.48 -3.09
CA GLY A 117 16.54 -11.92 -2.84
C GLY A 117 17.43 -12.46 -1.72
N ASN A 118 18.06 -11.62 -0.89
CA ASN A 118 18.99 -12.07 0.15
C ASN A 118 18.33 -12.37 1.51
N TYR A 119 17.02 -12.14 1.64
CA TYR A 119 16.27 -12.42 2.87
C TYR A 119 15.53 -13.76 2.77
N GLU A 120 16.26 -14.84 2.51
CA GLU A 120 15.72 -16.21 2.50
C GLU A 120 15.09 -16.59 3.84
N ILE A 121 15.58 -16.04 4.95
CA ILE A 121 15.04 -16.28 6.30
C ILE A 121 13.64 -15.66 6.47
N LEU A 122 13.43 -14.44 5.99
CA LEU A 122 12.10 -13.80 5.99
C LEU A 122 11.17 -14.40 4.92
N ARG A 123 11.72 -14.95 3.83
CA ARG A 123 10.97 -15.55 2.74
C ARG A 123 10.34 -16.91 3.09
N GLN A 124 10.95 -17.69 3.96
CA GLN A 124 10.43 -19.01 4.35
C GLN A 124 9.28 -18.93 5.36
N GLU A 125 9.22 -17.86 6.18
CA GLU A 125 8.22 -17.75 7.23
C GLU A 125 7.07 -16.79 6.89
N LEU A 126 7.20 -15.91 5.88
CA LEU A 126 6.19 -14.95 5.51
C LEU A 126 5.75 -15.14 4.05
N SER A 127 4.79 -16.02 3.83
CA SER A 127 4.02 -16.14 2.56
C SER A 127 3.40 -14.80 2.09
N LEU A 128 3.40 -13.78 2.94
CA LEU A 128 2.97 -12.42 2.66
C LEU A 128 3.75 -11.76 1.51
N PHE A 129 5.07 -11.99 1.39
CA PHE A 129 5.88 -11.37 0.32
C PHE A 129 5.62 -11.99 -1.06
N ASP A 130 5.34 -13.29 -1.10
CA ASP A 130 4.93 -13.95 -2.34
C ASP A 130 3.57 -13.43 -2.81
N TRP A 131 2.69 -13.11 -1.86
CA TRP A 131 1.40 -12.49 -2.12
C TRP A 131 1.55 -11.11 -2.79
N PHE A 132 2.44 -10.23 -2.31
CA PHE A 132 2.69 -8.93 -2.93
C PHE A 132 3.04 -9.06 -4.42
N SER A 133 3.98 -9.95 -4.74
CA SER A 133 4.40 -10.19 -6.12
C SER A 133 3.30 -10.86 -6.96
N ALA A 134 2.55 -11.80 -6.38
CA ALA A 134 1.47 -12.51 -7.06
C ALA A 134 0.32 -11.57 -7.45
N PHE A 135 0.04 -10.55 -6.65
CA PHE A 135 -0.97 -9.52 -6.93
C PHE A 135 -0.41 -8.24 -7.55
N GLY A 136 0.77 -8.33 -8.18
CA GLY A 136 1.27 -7.32 -9.09
C GLY A 136 1.99 -6.15 -8.44
N ALA A 137 2.40 -6.26 -7.17
CA ALA A 137 3.28 -5.25 -6.58
C ALA A 137 4.60 -5.17 -7.35
N VAL A 138 5.14 -3.97 -7.50
CA VAL A 138 6.39 -3.70 -8.20
C VAL A 138 7.33 -2.89 -7.30
N PRO A 139 8.66 -3.04 -7.46
CA PRO A 139 9.60 -2.14 -6.80
C PRO A 139 9.33 -0.70 -7.19
N VAL A 140 9.15 0.20 -6.21
CA VAL A 140 8.95 1.62 -6.47
C VAL A 140 10.16 2.18 -7.23
N SER A 141 9.92 2.67 -8.43
CA SER A 141 10.91 3.34 -9.26
C SER A 141 10.23 4.16 -10.36
N PRO A 142 10.86 5.24 -10.86
CA PRO A 142 10.33 6.01 -11.97
C PRO A 142 10.10 5.15 -13.22
N ILE A 143 10.99 4.19 -13.52
CA ILE A 143 10.90 3.31 -14.69
C ILE A 143 9.69 2.36 -14.58
N ASN A 144 9.46 1.75 -13.43
CA ASN A 144 8.32 0.85 -13.25
C ASN A 144 7.01 1.64 -13.30
N THR A 145 6.95 2.81 -12.65
CA THR A 145 5.77 3.69 -12.72
C THR A 145 5.46 4.11 -14.14
N TYR A 146 6.49 4.51 -14.91
CA TYR A 146 6.40 4.80 -16.33
C TYR A 146 5.74 3.65 -17.11
N LYS A 147 6.31 2.44 -17.00
CA LYS A 147 5.81 1.24 -17.70
C LYS A 147 4.35 0.92 -17.33
N MET A 148 3.97 1.07 -16.07
CA MET A 148 2.60 0.83 -15.62
C MET A 148 1.62 1.84 -16.23
N PHE A 149 1.99 3.12 -16.34
CA PHE A 149 1.13 4.13 -16.98
C PHE A 149 0.99 3.89 -18.49
N GLU A 150 2.08 3.49 -19.19
CA GLU A 150 2.00 3.10 -20.60
C GLU A 150 1.05 1.91 -20.83
N ARG A 151 0.92 1.02 -19.86
CA ARG A 151 0.02 -0.13 -19.91
C ARG A 151 -1.40 0.18 -19.43
N ASN A 152 -1.71 1.45 -19.14
CA ASN A 152 -3.00 1.89 -18.61
C ASN A 152 -3.39 1.18 -17.31
N GLU A 153 -2.44 0.88 -16.44
CA GLU A 153 -2.68 0.14 -15.20
C GLU A 153 -3.20 1.04 -14.07
N PHE A 154 -3.77 0.42 -13.05
CA PHE A 154 -4.17 1.04 -11.79
C PHE A 154 -3.01 0.91 -10.81
N VAL A 155 -2.46 2.03 -10.41
CA VAL A 155 -1.23 2.11 -9.61
C VAL A 155 -1.51 2.69 -8.23
N LEU A 156 -1.05 2.02 -7.18
CA LEU A 156 -1.13 2.47 -5.80
C LEU A 156 0.22 3.05 -5.39
N LEU A 157 0.21 4.27 -4.87
CA LEU A 157 1.39 4.98 -4.38
C LEU A 157 1.11 5.59 -3.01
N TYR A 158 2.03 5.37 -2.09
CA TYR A 158 2.10 6.05 -0.80
C TYR A 158 3.33 6.96 -0.80
N PRO A 159 3.19 8.29 -0.98
CA PRO A 159 4.34 9.20 -1.05
C PRO A 159 5.18 9.22 0.22
N GLY A 160 4.56 9.08 1.39
CA GLY A 160 5.25 9.04 2.68
C GLY A 160 6.08 7.77 2.90
N GLY A 161 5.77 6.68 2.17
CA GLY A 161 6.56 5.44 2.15
C GLY A 161 6.83 4.89 3.55
N VAL A 162 8.08 4.51 3.80
CA VAL A 162 8.50 3.91 5.08
C VAL A 162 8.27 4.84 6.27
N ARG A 163 8.40 6.17 6.09
CA ARG A 163 8.21 7.15 7.17
C ARG A 163 6.79 7.13 7.73
N GLU A 164 5.79 6.95 6.86
CA GLU A 164 4.38 6.76 7.27
C GLU A 164 4.12 5.33 7.73
N ALA A 165 4.56 4.32 6.97
CA ALA A 165 4.36 2.91 7.29
C ALA A 165 4.95 2.50 8.64
N LEU A 166 5.97 3.24 9.12
CA LEU A 166 6.63 3.03 10.39
C LEU A 166 6.59 4.31 11.24
N HIS A 167 5.43 4.98 11.25
CA HIS A 167 5.25 6.19 12.02
C HIS A 167 5.44 5.94 13.53
N ARG A 168 5.68 7.02 14.28
CA ARG A 168 6.03 6.95 15.68
C ARG A 168 4.81 7.12 16.58
N LYS A 169 5.00 6.97 17.88
CA LYS A 169 3.96 7.23 18.88
C LYS A 169 3.35 8.64 18.71
N GLY A 170 2.03 8.71 18.65
CA GLY A 170 1.28 9.96 18.50
C GLY A 170 1.25 10.56 17.08
N GLU A 171 1.76 9.84 16.09
CA GLU A 171 1.78 10.27 14.69
C GLU A 171 0.69 9.62 13.81
N ALA A 172 -0.12 8.71 14.35
CA ALA A 172 -1.20 8.07 13.62
C ALA A 172 -2.06 9.09 12.84
N TYR A 173 -2.32 8.80 11.56
CA TYR A 173 -3.10 9.64 10.65
C TYR A 173 -2.47 10.99 10.30
N LYS A 174 -1.16 11.16 10.46
CA LYS A 174 -0.41 12.33 9.98
C LYS A 174 0.34 11.97 8.70
N LEU A 175 0.25 12.81 7.70
CA LEU A 175 1.02 12.66 6.47
C LEU A 175 2.48 13.13 6.69
N PHE A 176 3.41 12.37 6.10
CA PHE A 176 4.84 12.68 6.08
C PHE A 176 5.35 12.58 4.64
N TRP A 177 4.81 13.41 3.77
CA TRP A 177 5.15 13.39 2.37
C TRP A 177 6.40 14.23 2.10
N PRO A 178 7.34 13.73 1.30
CA PRO A 178 8.52 14.49 0.91
C PRO A 178 8.13 15.65 -0.02
N ASP A 179 8.75 16.81 0.13
CA ASP A 179 8.57 17.97 -0.76
C ASP A 179 9.17 17.69 -2.16
N GLN A 180 8.58 16.74 -2.88
CA GLN A 180 9.01 16.27 -4.20
C GLN A 180 7.82 15.91 -5.08
N PRO A 181 7.37 16.81 -5.97
CA PRO A 181 6.19 16.61 -6.81
C PRO A 181 6.43 15.72 -8.05
N GLU A 182 7.43 14.82 -8.02
CA GLU A 182 7.81 14.01 -9.19
C GLU A 182 6.68 13.14 -9.71
N PHE A 183 5.88 12.53 -8.82
CA PHE A 183 4.75 11.72 -9.25
C PHE A 183 3.67 12.55 -9.95
N VAL A 184 3.48 13.83 -9.56
CA VAL A 184 2.56 14.77 -10.20
C VAL A 184 3.00 15.08 -11.63
N ARG A 185 4.30 15.37 -11.81
CA ARG A 185 4.87 15.62 -13.14
C ARG A 185 4.77 14.39 -14.04
N MET A 186 5.02 13.21 -13.48
CA MET A 186 4.86 11.96 -14.22
C MET A 186 3.40 11.72 -14.59
N ALA A 187 2.46 11.93 -13.67
CA ALA A 187 1.02 11.80 -13.94
C ALA A 187 0.56 12.76 -15.04
N ALA A 188 1.01 14.04 -15.03
CA ALA A 188 0.71 15.02 -16.08
C ALA A 188 1.26 14.57 -17.44
N ARG A 189 2.50 14.06 -17.49
CA ARG A 189 3.13 13.59 -18.73
C ARG A 189 2.36 12.49 -19.43
N PHE A 190 1.71 11.60 -18.66
CA PHE A 190 0.93 10.48 -19.20
C PHE A 190 -0.57 10.73 -19.22
N GLY A 191 -1.02 11.93 -18.82
CA GLY A 191 -2.44 12.22 -18.72
C GLY A 191 -3.19 11.28 -17.77
N VAL A 192 -2.53 10.90 -16.67
CA VAL A 192 -3.07 9.98 -15.66
C VAL A 192 -4.18 10.65 -14.88
N THR A 193 -5.22 9.89 -14.51
CA THR A 193 -6.18 10.36 -13.52
C THR A 193 -5.63 10.05 -12.12
N VAL A 194 -5.41 11.08 -11.31
CA VAL A 194 -4.99 10.92 -9.91
C VAL A 194 -6.22 10.83 -9.02
N VAL A 195 -6.28 9.82 -8.17
CA VAL A 195 -7.37 9.64 -7.20
C VAL A 195 -6.76 9.69 -5.79
N PRO A 196 -6.92 10.83 -5.06
CA PRO A 196 -6.56 10.89 -3.66
C PRO A 196 -7.43 9.91 -2.87
N PHE A 197 -6.85 9.19 -1.92
CA PHE A 197 -7.64 8.32 -1.04
C PHE A 197 -7.07 8.26 0.37
N GLY A 198 -7.90 7.87 1.32
CA GLY A 198 -7.48 7.61 2.69
C GLY A 198 -8.06 6.31 3.20
N CYS A 199 -7.35 5.73 4.16
CA CYS A 199 -7.84 4.62 4.96
C CYS A 199 -7.71 4.97 6.44
N VAL A 200 -8.68 4.55 7.25
CA VAL A 200 -8.60 4.65 8.71
C VAL A 200 -9.02 3.34 9.35
N GLY A 201 -8.44 3.05 10.49
CA GLY A 201 -8.78 1.89 11.31
C GLY A 201 -7.57 1.06 11.72
N GLU A 202 -6.60 0.85 10.85
CA GLU A 202 -5.44 0.00 11.13
C GLU A 202 -4.54 0.59 12.23
N ASP A 203 -4.23 1.87 12.17
CA ASP A 203 -3.44 2.56 13.20
C ASP A 203 -4.04 2.43 14.61
N ASP A 204 -5.32 2.08 14.71
CA ASP A 204 -5.99 1.83 16.00
C ASP A 204 -5.88 0.38 16.47
N PHE A 205 -5.39 -0.56 15.64
CA PHE A 205 -5.32 -1.99 15.98
C PHE A 205 -4.18 -2.34 16.93
N VAL A 206 -3.24 -1.44 17.03
CA VAL A 206 -2.05 -1.63 17.86
C VAL A 206 -1.76 -0.39 18.70
N GLU A 207 -0.97 -0.59 19.73
CA GLU A 207 -0.30 0.47 20.48
C GLU A 207 1.21 0.34 20.30
N ILE A 208 1.83 1.40 19.81
CA ILE A 208 3.28 1.42 19.63
C ILE A 208 3.94 1.61 21.00
N VAL A 209 4.65 0.58 21.46
CA VAL A 209 5.36 0.58 22.75
C VAL A 209 6.78 1.12 22.59
N LEU A 210 7.50 0.65 21.54
CA LEU A 210 8.82 1.16 21.19
C LEU A 210 8.82 1.58 19.72
N ASP A 211 8.94 2.87 19.48
CA ASP A 211 9.10 3.44 18.15
C ASP A 211 10.59 3.59 17.76
N TYR A 212 10.86 4.17 16.61
CA TYR A 212 12.23 4.46 16.15
C TYR A 212 13.04 5.29 17.15
N ASN A 213 12.39 6.28 17.77
CA ASN A 213 13.07 7.19 18.71
C ASN A 213 13.49 6.48 19.99
N ASP A 214 12.69 5.51 20.45
CA ASP A 214 13.06 4.69 21.61
C ASP A 214 14.18 3.69 21.21
N GLN A 215 14.00 3.00 20.10
CA GLN A 215 14.91 1.94 19.64
C GLN A 215 16.32 2.46 19.36
N LYS A 216 16.47 3.66 18.78
CA LYS A 216 17.79 4.25 18.52
C LYS A 216 18.61 4.57 19.79
N ASN A 217 17.94 4.62 20.96
CA ASN A 217 18.58 4.86 22.25
C ASN A 217 18.96 3.56 22.98
N ILE A 218 18.54 2.40 22.47
CA ILE A 218 18.88 1.08 23.00
C ILE A 218 20.05 0.53 22.14
N PRO A 219 21.25 0.34 22.71
CA PRO A 219 22.47 0.02 21.94
C PRO A 219 22.29 -1.13 20.95
N TYR A 220 21.78 -2.29 21.40
CA TYR A 220 21.60 -3.47 20.56
C TYR A 220 20.60 -3.22 19.41
N LEU A 221 19.49 -2.54 19.68
CA LEU A 221 18.48 -2.23 18.65
C LEU A 221 19.00 -1.22 17.65
N LYS A 222 19.73 -0.19 18.13
CA LYS A 222 20.41 0.79 17.27
C LYS A 222 21.35 0.12 16.27
N ASP A 223 22.18 -0.81 16.74
CA ASP A 223 23.17 -1.49 15.90
C ASP A 223 22.47 -2.45 14.93
N ALA A 224 21.43 -3.16 15.36
CA ALA A 224 20.61 -4.00 14.51
C ALA A 224 19.92 -3.20 13.38
N ILE A 225 19.30 -2.07 13.71
CA ILE A 225 18.69 -1.15 12.73
C ILE A 225 19.74 -0.65 11.75
N LYS A 226 20.91 -0.23 12.24
CA LYS A 226 22.01 0.25 11.40
C LYS A 226 22.54 -0.82 10.46
N SER A 227 22.75 -2.04 10.96
CA SER A 227 23.20 -3.18 10.15
C SER A 227 22.17 -3.54 9.09
N PHE A 228 20.89 -3.66 9.46
CA PHE A 228 19.81 -3.97 8.54
C PHE A 228 19.70 -2.92 7.41
N ASN A 229 19.78 -1.64 7.73
CA ASN A 229 19.70 -0.57 6.72
C ASN A 229 20.97 -0.46 5.86
N ALA A 230 22.13 -0.93 6.35
CA ALA A 230 23.36 -0.93 5.57
C ALA A 230 23.26 -1.83 4.32
N ASP A 231 22.51 -2.92 4.41
CA ASP A 231 22.28 -3.85 3.30
C ASP A 231 21.41 -3.23 2.19
N PHE A 232 20.65 -2.18 2.50
CA PHE A 232 19.80 -1.42 1.56
C PHE A 232 20.37 -0.06 1.16
N LYS A 233 21.63 0.21 1.53
CA LYS A 233 22.31 1.46 1.16
C LYS A 233 22.34 1.62 -0.37
N GLY A 234 21.77 2.72 -0.85
CA GLY A 234 21.59 2.98 -2.29
C GLY A 234 20.22 2.57 -2.86
N LEU A 235 19.42 1.81 -2.11
CA LEU A 235 18.00 1.56 -2.42
C LEU A 235 17.07 2.54 -1.72
N ILE A 236 17.54 3.14 -0.64
CA ILE A 236 16.83 4.18 0.12
C ILE A 236 17.16 5.52 -0.52
N ARG A 237 16.14 6.36 -0.74
CA ARG A 237 16.38 7.73 -1.25
C ARG A 237 17.02 8.59 -0.17
N ASP A 238 18.33 8.77 -0.27
CA ASP A 238 19.09 9.72 0.58
C ASP A 238 18.87 11.19 0.19
N THR A 239 18.02 11.46 -0.81
CA THR A 239 17.87 12.80 -1.40
C THR A 239 16.91 13.70 -0.64
N VAL A 240 16.06 13.15 0.23
CA VAL A 240 15.11 13.93 1.02
C VAL A 240 15.73 14.26 2.37
N LYS A 241 15.92 15.54 2.63
CA LYS A 241 16.44 16.03 3.90
C LYS A 241 15.29 16.20 4.92
N GLY A 242 15.60 16.01 6.19
CA GLY A 242 14.65 16.20 7.29
C GLY A 242 14.00 14.91 7.77
N ASP A 243 13.08 15.05 8.71
CA ASP A 243 12.42 13.91 9.37
C ASP A 243 11.37 13.23 8.46
N ASP A 244 10.73 13.99 7.59
CA ASP A 244 9.75 13.48 6.61
C ASP A 244 10.42 12.64 5.51
N GLY A 245 11.70 12.87 5.26
CA GLY A 245 12.53 12.05 4.36
C GLY A 245 13.14 10.81 5.01
N ASN A 246 12.90 10.58 6.30
CA ASN A 246 13.52 9.47 7.03
C ASN A 246 12.89 8.14 6.65
N GLN A 247 13.52 7.41 5.73
CA GLN A 247 13.10 6.10 5.23
C GLN A 247 13.83 4.93 5.94
N VAL A 248 14.23 5.10 7.20
CA VAL A 248 14.94 4.07 7.98
C VAL A 248 14.00 2.93 8.30
N LEU A 249 14.33 1.75 7.79
CA LEU A 249 13.62 0.52 8.11
C LEU A 249 13.90 0.09 9.54
N HIS A 250 12.84 -0.10 10.30
CA HIS A 250 12.86 -0.64 11.66
C HIS A 250 11.55 -1.37 11.92
N LEU A 251 11.51 -2.23 12.91
CA LEU A 251 10.27 -2.89 13.30
C LEU A 251 9.81 -2.31 14.65
N PRO A 252 8.71 -1.56 14.71
CA PRO A 252 8.20 -1.05 15.97
C PRO A 252 7.73 -2.20 16.88
N ALA A 253 7.98 -2.10 18.17
CA ALA A 253 7.34 -3.00 19.11
C ALA A 253 5.93 -2.51 19.38
N VAL A 254 4.95 -3.39 19.15
CA VAL A 254 3.53 -3.06 19.26
C VAL A 254 2.78 -4.03 20.17
N LEU A 255 1.76 -3.53 20.84
CA LEU A 255 0.78 -4.35 21.55
C LEU A 255 -0.53 -4.36 20.75
N PRO A 256 -1.13 -5.53 20.49
CA PRO A 256 -2.39 -5.61 19.76
C PRO A 256 -3.54 -5.06 20.60
N LYS A 257 -4.45 -4.35 19.93
CA LYS A 257 -5.74 -3.91 20.45
C LYS A 257 -6.88 -4.66 19.77
N VAL A 258 -8.08 -4.57 20.32
CA VAL A 258 -9.26 -5.14 19.66
C VAL A 258 -9.50 -4.39 18.34
N PRO A 259 -9.49 -5.08 17.20
CA PRO A 259 -9.61 -4.41 15.91
C PRO A 259 -11.02 -3.84 15.70
N GLY A 260 -11.07 -2.59 15.22
CA GLY A 260 -12.27 -1.97 14.70
C GLY A 260 -12.57 -2.43 13.26
N ARG A 261 -13.14 -1.51 12.46
CA ARG A 261 -13.30 -1.69 11.00
C ARG A 261 -12.27 -0.88 10.24
N LEU A 262 -11.95 -1.34 9.04
CA LEU A 262 -11.25 -0.52 8.05
C LEU A 262 -12.26 0.28 7.22
N TYR A 263 -11.96 1.55 7.01
CA TYR A 263 -12.76 2.45 6.18
C TYR A 263 -11.87 3.09 5.14
N PHE A 264 -12.25 2.95 3.87
CA PHE A 264 -11.58 3.56 2.73
C PHE A 264 -12.50 4.59 2.10
N LEU A 265 -11.95 5.73 1.73
CA LEU A 265 -12.66 6.72 0.90
C LEU A 265 -11.74 7.16 -0.23
N PHE A 266 -12.22 7.00 -1.44
CA PHE A 266 -11.62 7.53 -2.66
C PHE A 266 -12.21 8.91 -2.91
N GLY A 267 -11.35 9.93 -2.90
CA GLY A 267 -11.70 11.31 -3.20
C GLY A 267 -12.09 11.53 -4.66
N LYS A 268 -12.38 12.76 -5.01
CA LYS A 268 -12.74 13.13 -6.38
C LYS A 268 -11.52 12.94 -7.30
N PRO A 269 -11.68 12.25 -8.44
CA PRO A 269 -10.61 12.10 -9.42
C PRO A 269 -10.12 13.45 -9.97
N ILE A 270 -8.81 13.61 -10.10
CA ILE A 270 -8.11 14.78 -10.64
C ILE A 270 -7.51 14.38 -11.98
N GLU A 271 -8.04 14.96 -13.06
CA GLU A 271 -7.56 14.68 -14.42
C GLU A 271 -6.28 15.46 -14.70
N MET A 272 -5.18 14.74 -14.96
CA MET A 272 -3.89 15.37 -15.27
C MET A 272 -3.69 15.61 -16.78
N LYS A 273 -4.59 15.11 -17.61
CA LYS A 273 -4.55 15.32 -19.07
C LYS A 273 -4.73 16.81 -19.41
N GLY A 274 -3.80 17.36 -20.19
CA GLY A 274 -3.81 18.77 -20.58
C GLY A 274 -3.20 19.73 -19.56
N MET A 275 -2.64 19.22 -18.46
CA MET A 275 -1.88 20.02 -17.47
C MET A 275 -0.40 20.15 -17.86
N ASP A 276 -0.11 20.56 -19.12
CA ASP A 276 1.27 20.63 -19.64
C ASP A 276 2.16 21.64 -18.88
N ASN A 277 1.56 22.66 -18.27
CA ASN A 277 2.25 23.62 -17.43
C ASN A 277 2.92 22.98 -16.19
N VAL A 278 2.36 21.87 -15.68
CA VAL A 278 2.96 21.10 -14.58
C VAL A 278 4.32 20.49 -14.95
N LEU A 279 4.56 20.24 -16.25
CA LEU A 279 5.81 19.65 -16.72
C LEU A 279 6.95 20.67 -16.71
N THR A 280 6.66 21.93 -16.98
CA THR A 280 7.65 22.99 -17.20
C THR A 280 7.78 23.94 -16.02
N ASP A 281 6.73 24.11 -15.24
CA ASP A 281 6.70 24.99 -14.06
C ASP A 281 6.66 24.19 -12.76
N ARG A 282 7.75 24.28 -11.99
CA ARG A 282 7.86 23.59 -10.70
C ARG A 282 6.84 24.11 -9.67
N ASN A 283 6.48 25.39 -9.71
CA ASN A 283 5.50 25.95 -8.78
C ASN A 283 4.12 25.37 -9.07
N LYS A 284 3.77 25.23 -10.34
CA LYS A 284 2.50 24.58 -10.74
C LYS A 284 2.46 23.12 -10.34
N ALA A 285 3.57 22.39 -10.50
CA ALA A 285 3.65 21.01 -10.02
C ALA A 285 3.47 20.93 -8.50
N ASN A 286 4.05 21.87 -7.76
CA ASN A 286 3.90 21.93 -6.30
C ASN A 286 2.47 22.33 -5.87
N GLU A 287 1.82 23.26 -6.56
CA GLU A 287 0.42 23.61 -6.30
C GLU A 287 -0.49 22.37 -6.40
N VAL A 288 -0.35 21.58 -7.47
CA VAL A 288 -1.12 20.36 -7.67
C VAL A 288 -0.75 19.29 -6.63
N TYR A 289 0.53 19.18 -6.28
CA TYR A 289 1.00 18.27 -5.23
C TYR A 289 0.33 18.57 -3.88
N LEU A 290 0.36 19.83 -3.44
CA LEU A 290 -0.28 20.27 -2.20
C LEU A 290 -1.80 20.12 -2.24
N GLN A 291 -2.43 20.31 -3.41
CA GLN A 291 -3.85 20.03 -3.58
C GLN A 291 -4.14 18.55 -3.33
N ILE A 292 -3.36 17.62 -3.91
CA ILE A 292 -3.56 16.18 -3.71
C ILE A 292 -3.34 15.80 -2.25
N GLU A 293 -2.29 16.32 -1.61
CA GLU A 293 -1.99 16.10 -0.20
C GLU A 293 -3.14 16.55 0.69
N SER A 294 -3.64 17.77 0.50
CA SER A 294 -4.78 18.32 1.23
C SER A 294 -6.06 17.50 1.03
N GLU A 295 -6.30 16.96 -0.17
CA GLU A 295 -7.44 16.07 -0.42
C GLU A 295 -7.31 14.75 0.35
N VAL A 296 -6.11 14.20 0.47
CA VAL A 296 -5.88 12.99 1.29
C VAL A 296 -6.14 13.29 2.78
N GLU A 297 -5.65 14.43 3.30
CA GLU A 297 -5.95 14.87 4.67
C GLU A 297 -7.44 15.06 4.93
N ASN A 298 -8.15 15.68 3.98
CA ASN A 298 -9.61 15.86 4.05
C ASN A 298 -10.36 14.52 4.10
N VAL A 299 -9.95 13.58 3.26
CA VAL A 299 -10.51 12.22 3.22
C VAL A 299 -10.29 11.49 4.53
N VAL A 300 -9.06 11.51 5.06
CA VAL A 300 -8.72 10.88 6.35
C VAL A 300 -9.52 11.53 7.49
N SER A 301 -9.60 12.85 7.51
CA SER A 301 -10.36 13.61 8.51
C SER A 301 -11.86 13.30 8.45
N TYR A 302 -12.44 13.18 7.25
CA TYR A 302 -13.81 12.76 7.05
C TYR A 302 -14.05 11.37 7.64
N LEU A 303 -13.23 10.39 7.26
CA LEU A 303 -13.36 9.03 7.74
C LEU A 303 -13.19 8.91 9.27
N LYS A 304 -12.23 9.62 9.86
CA LYS A 304 -12.04 9.66 11.33
C LYS A 304 -13.28 10.16 12.07
N ARG A 305 -13.99 11.12 11.49
CA ARG A 305 -15.23 11.66 12.06
C ARG A 305 -16.38 10.67 11.85
N LYS A 306 -16.61 10.23 10.60
CA LYS A 306 -17.72 9.39 10.19
C LYS A 306 -17.71 7.98 10.80
N ARG A 307 -16.54 7.38 11.01
CA ARG A 307 -16.45 6.05 11.65
C ARG A 307 -17.05 6.00 13.08
N ASN A 308 -17.16 7.14 13.75
CA ASN A 308 -17.77 7.20 15.08
C ASN A 308 -19.29 7.07 15.01
N GLU A 309 -19.89 7.34 13.84
CA GLU A 309 -21.33 7.18 13.58
C GLU A 309 -21.66 5.72 13.18
N ASP A 310 -20.66 4.86 12.91
CA ASP A 310 -20.90 3.47 12.51
C ASP A 310 -21.36 2.61 13.71
N PRO A 311 -22.62 2.13 13.70
CA PRO A 311 -23.14 1.28 14.76
C PRO A 311 -22.43 -0.08 14.82
N TYR A 312 -21.78 -0.50 13.74
CA TYR A 312 -21.07 -1.77 13.62
C TYR A 312 -19.54 -1.62 13.64
N ARG A 313 -19.02 -0.52 14.20
CA ARG A 313 -17.59 -0.32 14.34
C ARG A 313 -16.92 -1.40 15.18
N SER A 314 -17.59 -1.86 16.26
CA SER A 314 -17.04 -2.89 17.16
C SER A 314 -17.22 -4.30 16.57
N ILE A 315 -16.22 -5.16 16.79
CA ILE A 315 -16.25 -6.55 16.37
C ILE A 315 -17.43 -7.31 16.99
N THR A 316 -17.74 -7.06 18.24
CA THR A 316 -18.86 -7.72 18.97
C THR A 316 -20.20 -7.49 18.27
N ARG A 317 -20.49 -6.23 17.87
CA ARG A 317 -21.73 -5.91 17.15
C ARG A 317 -21.78 -6.56 15.77
N ARG A 318 -20.64 -6.64 15.07
CA ARG A 318 -20.54 -7.34 13.77
C ARG A 318 -20.78 -8.84 13.91
N THR A 319 -20.18 -9.45 14.93
CA THR A 319 -20.39 -10.89 15.20
C THR A 319 -21.86 -11.18 15.52
N LEU A 320 -22.50 -10.35 16.32
CA LEU A 320 -23.94 -10.47 16.62
C LEU A 320 -24.79 -10.29 15.35
N TYR A 321 -24.45 -9.31 14.50
CA TYR A 321 -25.13 -9.10 13.22
C TYR A 321 -25.03 -10.35 12.31
N HIS A 322 -23.84 -10.93 12.17
CA HIS A 322 -23.66 -12.16 11.38
C HIS A 322 -24.37 -13.37 11.98
N ALA A 323 -24.44 -13.47 13.31
CA ALA A 323 -25.18 -14.54 13.99
C ALA A 323 -26.68 -14.46 13.73
N THR A 324 -27.23 -13.25 13.53
CA THR A 324 -28.67 -13.02 13.33
C THR A 324 -29.06 -12.95 11.84
N GLN A 325 -28.20 -12.40 10.98
CA GLN A 325 -28.49 -12.16 9.56
C GLN A 325 -27.80 -13.15 8.61
N GLY A 326 -26.91 -14.00 9.14
CA GLY A 326 -26.11 -14.94 8.38
C GLY A 326 -24.69 -14.42 8.07
N PRO A 327 -23.73 -15.36 7.95
CA PRO A 327 -22.30 -15.03 7.86
C PRO A 327 -21.88 -14.36 6.55
N SER A 328 -22.69 -14.47 5.50
CA SER A 328 -22.41 -13.89 4.17
C SER A 328 -23.08 -12.53 3.96
N THR A 329 -23.86 -12.04 4.93
CA THR A 329 -24.57 -10.77 4.81
C THR A 329 -23.60 -9.61 5.01
N GLN A 330 -23.66 -8.65 4.10
CA GLN A 330 -22.83 -7.45 4.22
C GLN A 330 -23.26 -6.60 5.42
N VAL A 331 -22.34 -6.36 6.35
CA VAL A 331 -22.59 -5.53 7.53
C VAL A 331 -22.87 -4.08 7.10
N PRO A 332 -23.95 -3.45 7.58
CA PRO A 332 -24.21 -2.04 7.34
C PRO A 332 -23.10 -1.14 7.91
N THR A 333 -23.09 0.13 7.52
CA THR A 333 -22.17 1.15 8.02
C THR A 333 -22.92 2.48 8.18
N PHE A 334 -22.22 3.54 8.53
CA PHE A 334 -22.81 4.88 8.57
C PHE A 334 -23.32 5.32 7.18
N GLU A 335 -24.21 6.27 7.17
CA GLU A 335 -24.64 6.97 5.96
C GLU A 335 -23.54 7.95 5.50
N ALA A 336 -23.17 7.87 4.22
CA ALA A 336 -22.05 8.60 3.63
C ALA A 336 -22.42 10.06 3.30
#